data_a3ed55149d0438ad895fb3344220bc51
#
_entry.id   a3ed55149d0438ad895fb3344220bc51
#
_cell.length_a   1.000
_cell.length_b   1.000
_cell.length_c   1.000
_cell.angle_alpha   90.00
_cell.angle_beta   90.00
_cell.angle_gamma   90.00
#
_symmetry.space_group_name_H-M   'P 1'
#
loop_
_entity.id
_entity.type
_entity.pdbx_description
1 polymer ?
#
loop_
_entity_poly.entity_id
_entity_poly.type
_entity_poly.pdbx_seq_one_letter_code
_entity_poly.pdbx_strand_id
1 'polypeptide(L)'
;MLYISRLVVSLTHVQSIMAGKLSTQMLMSVGVALVLSLLFAVPALLCVQWNCSPLAHRTLGTLYACNFIFLAGINVSRFAYFASARLNPEAKSWGFALLILLFAVYGALVGLQGLSRFSGFAFCLIVLVVAVVLGFNVQHFQWFSLFPPGSNTVGEVVQNGVVLSANTAEITIFLVLADRVVIGGRRFGAFYGAMGCSYLTTSLLFLFAIGVMGDAAGLQAFPVYTLSQLAGSGSMVRMDALYTGFWIFAIFIKAALLIYCAAVTLPGSGGHKGKCLGAGLAAFAVSCALERLMTVGQHSPLITVVPFVVFSSLIPLVWLLGHRKARGTNETNH
;
A
#
# COMPACT_ATOMS: atom_id res chain seq x y z
N MET A 1 3.17 6.29 -9.47
CA MET A 1 2.73 6.52 -8.08
C MET A 1 1.86 5.39 -7.53
N LEU A 2 0.67 5.10 -8.08
CA LEU A 2 -0.22 4.05 -7.56
C LEU A 2 0.42 2.66 -7.51
N TYR A 3 1.15 2.26 -8.54
CA TYR A 3 1.91 1.01 -8.55
C TYR A 3 2.89 0.92 -7.39
N ILE A 4 3.72 1.95 -7.17
CA ILE A 4 4.71 1.98 -6.09
C ILE A 4 4.03 1.96 -4.73
N SER A 5 2.98 2.78 -4.57
CA SER A 5 2.18 2.83 -3.34
C SER A 5 1.62 1.45 -2.98
N ARG A 6 1.11 0.70 -3.95
CA ARG A 6 0.58 -0.65 -3.72
C ARG A 6 1.68 -1.66 -3.45
N LEU A 7 2.81 -1.57 -4.14
CA LEU A 7 3.95 -2.45 -3.93
C LEU A 7 4.49 -2.36 -2.48
N VAL A 8 4.50 -1.17 -1.88
CA VAL A 8 4.86 -0.98 -0.46
C VAL A 8 4.03 -1.88 0.44
N VAL A 9 2.72 -1.99 0.18
CA VAL A 9 1.84 -2.85 0.97
C VAL A 9 2.30 -4.30 0.92
N SER A 10 2.64 -4.78 -0.26
CA SER A 10 3.12 -6.15 -0.45
C SER A 10 4.43 -6.41 0.28
N LEU A 11 5.30 -5.40 0.35
CA LEU A 11 6.59 -5.52 1.02
C LEU A 11 6.50 -5.37 2.54
N THR A 12 5.55 -4.60 3.05
CA THR A 12 5.43 -4.31 4.49
C THR A 12 4.37 -5.13 5.19
N HIS A 13 3.16 -5.19 4.61
CA HIS A 13 2.00 -5.75 5.28
C HIS A 13 1.93 -7.26 5.15
N VAL A 14 2.19 -7.75 3.94
CA VAL A 14 2.10 -9.18 3.68
C VAL A 14 3.10 -9.95 4.52
N GLN A 15 4.31 -9.40 4.65
CA GLN A 15 5.35 -10.05 5.42
C GLN A 15 5.01 -10.17 6.91
N SER A 16 4.41 -9.14 7.51
CA SER A 16 4.06 -9.15 8.94
C SER A 16 2.79 -9.94 9.27
N ILE A 17 1.82 -9.99 8.34
CA ILE A 17 0.55 -10.69 8.55
C ILE A 17 0.69 -12.19 8.26
N MET A 18 1.66 -12.55 7.44
CA MET A 18 1.83 -13.89 6.91
C MET A 18 3.06 -14.63 7.44
N ALA A 19 3.73 -14.06 8.43
CA ALA A 19 4.74 -14.79 9.19
C ALA A 19 4.14 -16.11 9.69
N GLY A 20 4.71 -17.23 9.26
CA GLY A 20 4.22 -18.57 9.56
C GLY A 20 3.18 -19.16 8.58
N LYS A 21 2.76 -18.43 7.53
CA LYS A 21 1.70 -18.88 6.61
C LYS A 21 2.06 -18.76 5.12
N LEU A 22 3.28 -18.43 4.77
CA LEU A 22 3.68 -18.31 3.37
C LEU A 22 3.77 -19.72 2.76
N SER A 23 2.79 -20.05 1.93
CA SER A 23 2.68 -21.32 1.22
C SER A 23 2.24 -21.07 -0.22
N THR A 24 2.29 -22.09 -1.06
CA THR A 24 1.81 -22.01 -2.46
C THR A 24 0.36 -21.52 -2.56
N GLN A 25 -0.49 -21.83 -1.59
CA GLN A 25 -1.88 -21.36 -1.54
C GLN A 25 -1.97 -19.84 -1.29
N MET A 26 -0.91 -19.23 -0.79
CA MET A 26 -0.82 -17.78 -0.68
C MET A 26 -0.85 -17.07 -2.04
N LEU A 27 -0.33 -17.69 -3.09
CA LEU A 27 -0.44 -17.17 -4.45
C LEU A 27 -1.90 -17.07 -4.89
N MET A 28 -2.74 -18.05 -4.52
CA MET A 28 -4.19 -18.00 -4.76
C MET A 28 -4.83 -16.84 -3.97
N SER A 29 -4.41 -16.61 -2.73
CA SER A 29 -4.89 -15.49 -1.92
C SER A 29 -4.55 -14.12 -2.53
N VAL A 30 -3.40 -14.00 -3.21
CA VAL A 30 -3.05 -12.77 -3.97
C VAL A 30 -4.01 -12.55 -5.15
N GLY A 31 -4.39 -13.62 -5.86
CA GLY A 31 -5.40 -13.56 -6.92
C GLY A 31 -6.77 -13.13 -6.38
N VAL A 32 -7.22 -13.73 -5.27
CA VAL A 32 -8.47 -13.33 -4.58
C VAL A 32 -8.39 -11.87 -4.15
N ALA A 33 -7.27 -11.42 -3.61
CA ALA A 33 -7.08 -10.04 -3.18
C ALA A 33 -7.16 -9.05 -4.35
N LEU A 34 -6.62 -9.39 -5.53
CA LEU A 34 -6.78 -8.57 -6.74
C LEU A 34 -8.26 -8.43 -7.11
N VAL A 35 -8.98 -9.54 -7.21
CA VAL A 35 -10.42 -9.53 -7.56
C VAL A 35 -11.22 -8.70 -6.56
N LEU A 36 -11.00 -8.90 -5.26
CA LEU A 36 -11.67 -8.14 -4.21
C LEU A 36 -11.33 -6.65 -4.28
N SER A 37 -10.06 -6.29 -4.48
CA SER A 37 -9.64 -4.88 -4.61
C SER A 37 -10.31 -4.20 -5.80
N LEU A 38 -10.47 -4.90 -6.92
CA LEU A 38 -11.16 -4.37 -8.09
C LEU A 38 -12.67 -4.23 -7.84
N LEU A 39 -13.30 -5.18 -7.17
CA LEU A 39 -14.72 -5.12 -6.80
C LEU A 39 -14.99 -3.94 -5.84
N PHE A 40 -14.19 -3.80 -4.79
CA PHE A 40 -14.31 -2.71 -3.82
C PHE A 40 -13.97 -1.34 -4.43
N ALA A 41 -13.25 -1.30 -5.54
CA ALA A 41 -12.97 -0.05 -6.26
C ALA A 41 -14.18 0.45 -7.08
N VAL A 42 -15.11 -0.42 -7.47
CA VAL A 42 -16.22 -0.06 -8.37
C VAL A 42 -17.00 1.17 -7.88
N PRO A 43 -17.47 1.28 -6.62
CA PRO A 43 -18.20 2.47 -6.18
C PRO A 43 -17.39 3.75 -6.28
N ALA A 44 -16.11 3.72 -5.92
CA ALA A 44 -15.22 4.88 -6.02
C ALA A 44 -14.98 5.29 -7.48
N LEU A 45 -14.80 4.32 -8.38
CA LEU A 45 -14.64 4.56 -9.83
C LEU A 45 -15.90 5.15 -10.44
N LEU A 46 -17.09 4.70 -10.04
CA LEU A 46 -18.37 5.29 -10.46
C LEU A 46 -18.53 6.72 -9.96
N CYS A 47 -18.10 7.04 -8.72
CA CYS A 47 -18.07 8.41 -8.23
C CYS A 47 -17.22 9.32 -9.14
N VAL A 48 -16.04 8.83 -9.55
CA VAL A 48 -15.16 9.57 -10.46
C VAL A 48 -15.81 9.72 -11.86
N GLN A 49 -16.42 8.66 -12.37
CA GLN A 49 -17.05 8.66 -13.69
C GLN A 49 -18.22 9.65 -13.77
N TRP A 50 -19.00 9.78 -12.71
CA TRP A 50 -20.18 10.65 -12.67
C TRP A 50 -19.89 12.04 -12.07
N ASN A 51 -18.62 12.36 -11.83
CA ASN A 51 -18.17 13.62 -11.22
C ASN A 51 -18.91 13.96 -9.91
N CYS A 52 -19.24 12.95 -9.12
CA CYS A 52 -19.92 13.09 -7.83
C CYS A 52 -19.01 12.64 -6.67
N SER A 53 -17.94 13.40 -6.41
CA SER A 53 -16.99 13.06 -5.38
C SER A 53 -17.56 13.32 -3.98
N PRO A 54 -17.54 12.33 -3.04
CA PRO A 54 -17.93 12.55 -1.65
C PRO A 54 -16.98 13.49 -0.91
N LEU A 55 -15.80 13.74 -1.46
CA LEU A 55 -14.76 14.59 -0.87
C LEU A 55 -15.12 16.07 -0.85
N ALA A 56 -16.10 16.49 -1.66
CA ALA A 56 -16.60 17.87 -1.67
C ALA A 56 -17.37 18.22 -0.38
N HIS A 57 -17.91 17.22 0.32
CA HIS A 57 -18.61 17.42 1.57
C HIS A 57 -17.63 17.59 2.74
N ARG A 58 -17.76 18.65 3.54
CA ARG A 58 -16.81 19.05 4.58
C ARG A 58 -16.52 17.95 5.60
N THR A 59 -17.56 17.27 6.11
CA THR A 59 -17.41 16.18 7.09
C THR A 59 -16.76 14.95 6.49
N LEU A 60 -17.14 14.55 5.27
CA LEU A 60 -16.55 13.41 4.58
C LEU A 60 -15.10 13.67 4.22
N GLY A 61 -14.78 14.88 3.73
CA GLY A 61 -13.40 15.29 3.46
C GLY A 61 -12.51 15.17 4.72
N THR A 62 -13.03 15.60 5.90
CA THR A 62 -12.28 15.42 7.16
C THR A 62 -12.10 13.95 7.51
N LEU A 63 -13.13 13.11 7.38
CA LEU A 63 -13.02 11.67 7.63
C LEU A 63 -11.98 10.99 6.71
N TYR A 64 -11.97 11.33 5.43
CA TYR A 64 -10.95 10.85 4.49
C TYR A 64 -9.55 11.33 4.87
N ALA A 65 -9.40 12.60 5.31
CA ALA A 65 -8.12 13.11 5.77
C ALA A 65 -7.60 12.33 6.99
N CYS A 66 -8.46 12.07 7.98
CA CYS A 66 -8.12 11.24 9.14
C CYS A 66 -7.69 9.82 8.70
N ASN A 67 -8.41 9.22 7.75
CA ASN A 67 -8.04 7.91 7.21
C ASN A 67 -6.67 7.93 6.50
N PHE A 68 -6.36 8.96 5.71
CA PHE A 68 -5.05 9.09 5.07
C PHE A 68 -3.91 9.27 6.08
N ILE A 69 -4.12 10.07 7.14
CA ILE A 69 -3.17 10.24 8.24
C ILE A 69 -2.92 8.90 8.94
N PHE A 70 -3.98 8.16 9.24
CA PHE A 70 -3.91 6.85 9.87
C PHE A 70 -3.14 5.85 9.00
N LEU A 71 -3.44 5.78 7.71
CA LEU A 71 -2.73 4.92 6.75
C LEU A 71 -1.26 5.32 6.60
N ALA A 72 -0.94 6.61 6.62
CA ALA A 72 0.46 7.07 6.60
C ALA A 72 1.19 6.60 7.87
N GLY A 73 0.59 6.77 9.04
CA GLY A 73 1.15 6.32 10.31
C GLY A 73 1.39 4.82 10.37
N ILE A 74 0.42 3.98 9.95
CA ILE A 74 0.58 2.51 9.87
C ILE A 74 1.73 2.12 8.96
N ASN A 75 1.79 2.67 7.74
CA ASN A 75 2.82 2.28 6.78
C ASN A 75 4.21 2.66 7.26
N VAL A 76 4.35 3.85 7.85
CA VAL A 76 5.62 4.33 8.41
C VAL A 76 6.04 3.54 9.63
N SER A 77 5.11 3.23 10.56
CA SER A 77 5.38 2.43 11.75
C SER A 77 5.92 1.03 11.37
N ARG A 78 5.34 0.38 10.37
CA ARG A 78 5.79 -0.94 9.90
C ARG A 78 7.18 -0.89 9.26
N PHE A 79 7.45 0.16 8.48
CA PHE A 79 8.79 0.37 7.94
C PHE A 79 9.80 0.64 9.06
N ALA A 80 9.46 1.48 10.03
CA ALA A 80 10.30 1.78 11.18
C ALA A 80 10.63 0.54 12.01
N TYR A 81 9.64 -0.34 12.22
CA TYR A 81 9.84 -1.65 12.84
C TYR A 81 10.82 -2.53 12.05
N PHE A 82 10.65 -2.63 10.73
CA PHE A 82 11.60 -3.35 9.88
C PHE A 82 13.00 -2.76 9.98
N ALA A 83 13.13 -1.44 9.89
CA ALA A 83 14.41 -0.76 9.91
C ALA A 83 15.15 -0.97 11.25
N SER A 84 14.44 -0.88 12.38
CA SER A 84 15.01 -1.18 13.70
C SER A 84 15.35 -2.66 13.88
N ALA A 85 14.53 -3.59 13.33
CA ALA A 85 14.77 -5.03 13.50
C ALA A 85 15.89 -5.58 12.61
N ARG A 86 16.16 -4.97 11.43
CA ARG A 86 17.05 -5.54 10.41
C ARG A 86 18.22 -4.65 10.00
N LEU A 87 18.08 -3.32 10.05
CA LEU A 87 19.14 -2.42 9.61
C LEU A 87 20.00 -1.95 10.78
N ASN A 88 19.39 -1.52 11.86
CA ASN A 88 20.10 -1.07 13.04
C ASN A 88 19.30 -1.39 14.32
N PRO A 89 19.55 -2.55 14.96
CA PRO A 89 18.85 -2.97 16.18
C PRO A 89 19.07 -2.05 17.39
N GLU A 90 20.13 -1.24 17.39
CA GLU A 90 20.42 -0.29 18.46
C GLU A 90 19.61 1.00 18.32
N ALA A 91 19.14 1.31 17.11
CA ALA A 91 18.38 2.51 16.85
C ALA A 91 16.90 2.33 17.21
N LYS A 92 16.35 3.33 17.88
CA LYS A 92 14.92 3.34 18.21
C LYS A 92 14.07 3.54 16.94
N SER A 93 13.00 2.77 16.78
CA SER A 93 12.14 2.78 15.60
C SER A 93 11.49 4.15 15.35
N TRP A 94 11.15 4.92 16.39
CA TRP A 94 10.60 6.27 16.22
C TRP A 94 11.55 7.21 15.45
N GLY A 95 12.87 7.02 15.53
CA GLY A 95 13.84 7.80 14.78
C GLY A 95 13.73 7.58 13.26
N PHE A 96 13.56 6.32 12.84
CA PHE A 96 13.29 5.99 11.43
C PHE A 96 11.93 6.55 10.97
N ALA A 97 10.91 6.48 11.82
CA ALA A 97 9.60 7.03 11.52
C ALA A 97 9.68 8.56 11.33
N LEU A 98 10.39 9.27 12.20
CA LEU A 98 10.60 10.71 12.11
C LEU A 98 11.29 11.09 10.80
N LEU A 99 12.40 10.41 10.46
CA LEU A 99 13.15 10.67 9.24
C LEU A 99 12.27 10.51 7.99
N ILE A 100 11.59 9.38 7.85
CA ILE A 100 10.72 9.14 6.69
C ILE A 100 9.59 10.16 6.60
N LEU A 101 8.96 10.51 7.72
CA LEU A 101 7.87 11.49 7.72
C LEU A 101 8.36 12.91 7.42
N LEU A 102 9.56 13.27 7.85
CA LEU A 102 10.16 14.57 7.52
C LEU A 102 10.34 14.72 6.00
N PHE A 103 10.92 13.70 5.36
CA PHE A 103 11.03 13.66 3.91
C PHE A 103 9.65 13.57 3.23
N ALA A 104 8.71 12.80 3.77
CA ALA A 104 7.37 12.66 3.21
C ALA A 104 6.58 13.98 3.24
N VAL A 105 6.69 14.75 4.33
CA VAL A 105 6.11 16.10 4.41
C VAL A 105 6.75 17.01 3.37
N TYR A 106 8.08 16.98 3.23
CA TYR A 106 8.76 17.75 2.18
C TYR A 106 8.26 17.38 0.78
N GLY A 107 8.15 16.07 0.48
CA GLY A 107 7.59 15.59 -0.78
C GLY A 107 6.15 16.05 -1.04
N ALA A 108 5.31 16.07 0.01
CA ALA A 108 3.95 16.58 -0.07
C ALA A 108 3.90 18.11 -0.30
N LEU A 109 4.84 18.86 0.27
CA LEU A 109 4.98 20.32 0.08
C LEU A 109 5.44 20.69 -1.34
N VAL A 110 6.34 19.90 -1.94
CA VAL A 110 6.75 20.06 -3.35
C VAL A 110 5.57 19.83 -4.29
N GLY A 111 4.58 19.07 -3.86
CA GLY A 111 3.33 18.86 -4.56
C GLY A 111 3.36 17.68 -5.54
N LEU A 112 2.19 17.45 -6.14
CA LEU A 112 1.93 16.25 -6.95
C LEU A 112 2.83 16.13 -8.18
N GLN A 113 3.19 17.26 -8.80
CA GLN A 113 4.02 17.26 -10.00
C GLN A 113 5.46 16.79 -9.72
N GLY A 114 6.07 17.30 -8.65
CA GLY A 114 7.41 16.88 -8.22
C GLY A 114 7.41 15.41 -7.79
N LEU A 115 6.42 15.03 -6.99
CA LEU A 115 6.26 13.65 -6.52
C LEU A 115 6.03 12.67 -7.69
N SER A 116 5.32 13.10 -8.73
CA SER A 116 5.08 12.29 -9.93
C SER A 116 6.35 12.05 -10.75
N ARG A 117 7.18 13.07 -10.93
CA ARG A 117 8.48 12.95 -11.62
C ARG A 117 9.43 12.02 -10.85
N PHE A 118 9.53 12.23 -9.54
CA PHE A 118 10.34 11.36 -8.67
C PHE A 118 9.85 9.91 -8.70
N SER A 119 8.53 9.70 -8.66
CA SER A 119 7.98 8.34 -8.72
C SER A 119 8.19 7.66 -10.09
N GLY A 120 8.32 8.40 -11.18
CA GLY A 120 8.71 7.85 -12.48
C GLY A 120 10.14 7.28 -12.44
N PHE A 121 11.08 8.03 -11.89
CA PHE A 121 12.45 7.56 -11.68
C PHE A 121 12.49 6.35 -10.74
N ALA A 122 11.83 6.44 -9.58
CA ALA A 122 11.77 5.35 -8.62
C ALA A 122 11.12 4.07 -9.19
N PHE A 123 10.14 4.21 -10.09
CA PHE A 123 9.52 3.07 -10.78
C PHE A 123 10.54 2.28 -11.60
N CYS A 124 11.34 2.97 -12.44
CA CYS A 124 12.37 2.32 -13.23
C CYS A 124 13.40 1.60 -12.34
N LEU A 125 13.82 2.27 -11.26
CA LEU A 125 14.76 1.68 -10.30
C LEU A 125 14.18 0.45 -9.60
N ILE A 126 12.93 0.50 -9.15
CA ILE A 126 12.25 -0.61 -8.48
C ILE A 126 12.13 -1.80 -9.42
N VAL A 127 11.70 -1.58 -10.68
CA VAL A 127 11.59 -2.65 -11.67
C VAL A 127 12.95 -3.29 -11.93
N LEU A 128 14.00 -2.48 -12.03
CA LEU A 128 15.36 -2.97 -12.20
C LEU A 128 15.81 -3.83 -11.01
N VAL A 129 15.62 -3.34 -9.78
CA VAL A 129 16.03 -4.09 -8.57
C VAL A 129 15.24 -5.40 -8.44
N VAL A 130 13.93 -5.39 -8.70
CA VAL A 130 13.12 -6.61 -8.71
C VAL A 130 13.63 -7.59 -9.75
N ALA A 131 13.90 -7.14 -10.99
CA ALA A 131 14.43 -8.00 -12.04
C ALA A 131 15.79 -8.60 -11.66
N VAL A 132 16.67 -7.80 -11.06
CA VAL A 132 17.99 -8.25 -10.60
C VAL A 132 17.84 -9.28 -9.48
N VAL A 133 17.03 -9.01 -8.43
CA VAL A 133 16.82 -9.95 -7.33
C VAL A 133 16.24 -11.27 -7.85
N LEU A 134 15.25 -11.23 -8.73
CA LEU A 134 14.68 -12.44 -9.30
C LEU A 134 15.69 -13.17 -10.20
N GLY A 135 16.43 -12.45 -11.04
CA GLY A 135 17.42 -13.02 -11.96
C GLY A 135 18.51 -13.79 -11.23
N PHE A 136 19.07 -13.23 -10.14
CA PHE A 136 20.09 -13.94 -9.34
C PHE A 136 19.54 -15.15 -8.59
N ASN A 137 18.24 -15.17 -8.27
CA ASN A 137 17.61 -16.29 -7.60
C ASN A 137 17.10 -17.39 -8.55
N VAL A 138 17.12 -17.21 -9.86
CA VAL A 138 16.67 -18.23 -10.81
C VAL A 138 17.43 -19.55 -10.64
N GLN A 139 18.75 -19.50 -10.36
CA GLN A 139 19.58 -20.69 -10.17
C GLN A 139 19.23 -21.47 -8.90
N HIS A 140 18.67 -20.82 -7.90
CA HIS A 140 18.28 -21.41 -6.62
C HIS A 140 16.81 -21.82 -6.58
N PHE A 141 16.08 -21.57 -7.66
CA PHE A 141 14.66 -21.86 -7.74
C PHE A 141 14.38 -23.35 -7.90
N GLN A 142 13.64 -23.93 -6.97
CA GLN A 142 13.27 -25.34 -6.94
C GLN A 142 11.77 -25.49 -7.14
N TRP A 143 11.37 -26.07 -8.27
CA TRP A 143 9.96 -26.32 -8.58
C TRP A 143 9.26 -27.23 -7.57
N PHE A 144 10.00 -28.17 -6.99
CA PHE A 144 9.49 -29.10 -5.97
C PHE A 144 9.04 -28.38 -4.69
N SER A 145 9.62 -27.24 -4.37
CA SER A 145 9.23 -26.42 -3.21
C SER A 145 7.80 -25.85 -3.33
N LEU A 146 7.21 -25.90 -4.52
CA LEU A 146 5.83 -25.48 -4.76
C LEU A 146 4.81 -26.62 -4.52
N PHE A 147 5.26 -27.87 -4.33
CA PHE A 147 4.45 -29.05 -4.17
C PHE A 147 4.88 -29.85 -2.92
N PRO A 148 3.94 -30.42 -2.14
CA PRO A 148 2.48 -30.31 -2.28
C PRO A 148 1.97 -28.91 -1.89
N PRO A 149 0.86 -28.46 -2.48
CA PRO A 149 0.23 -27.23 -1.99
C PRO A 149 -0.13 -27.42 -0.52
N GLY A 150 0.14 -26.41 0.30
CA GLY A 150 -0.12 -26.49 1.74
C GLY A 150 -1.59 -26.84 2.06
N SER A 151 -1.86 -27.32 3.26
CA SER A 151 -3.14 -27.83 3.72
C SER A 151 -4.19 -26.76 4.09
N ASN A 152 -4.04 -25.51 3.60
CA ASN A 152 -4.98 -24.44 3.95
C ASN A 152 -6.36 -24.69 3.34
N THR A 153 -7.39 -24.42 4.10
CA THR A 153 -8.77 -24.51 3.62
C THR A 153 -9.09 -23.35 2.66
N VAL A 154 -10.09 -23.52 1.80
CA VAL A 154 -10.57 -22.44 0.91
C VAL A 154 -10.95 -21.19 1.71
N GLY A 155 -11.51 -21.38 2.92
CA GLY A 155 -11.84 -20.29 3.83
C GLY A 155 -10.61 -19.44 4.24
N GLU A 156 -9.48 -20.08 4.51
CA GLU A 156 -8.23 -19.39 4.85
C GLU A 156 -7.65 -18.63 3.64
N VAL A 157 -7.74 -19.19 2.44
CA VAL A 157 -7.33 -18.52 1.20
C VAL A 157 -8.14 -17.25 1.00
N VAL A 158 -9.45 -17.29 1.18
CA VAL A 158 -10.33 -16.13 1.06
C VAL A 158 -10.06 -15.12 2.18
N GLN A 159 -9.91 -15.56 3.41
CA GLN A 159 -9.59 -14.69 4.55
C GLN A 159 -8.27 -13.94 4.33
N ASN A 160 -7.22 -14.64 3.91
CA ASN A 160 -5.94 -14.04 3.56
C ASN A 160 -6.07 -13.06 2.39
N GLY A 161 -6.89 -13.38 1.38
CA GLY A 161 -7.22 -12.50 0.27
C GLY A 161 -7.90 -11.20 0.72
N VAL A 162 -8.85 -11.27 1.65
CA VAL A 162 -9.50 -10.09 2.25
C VAL A 162 -8.49 -9.23 2.98
N VAL A 163 -7.63 -9.82 3.81
CA VAL A 163 -6.59 -9.08 4.54
C VAL A 163 -5.59 -8.42 3.59
N LEU A 164 -5.21 -9.09 2.51
CA LEU A 164 -4.34 -8.51 1.47
C LEU A 164 -5.00 -7.37 0.72
N SER A 165 -6.29 -7.48 0.39
CA SER A 165 -7.05 -6.42 -0.28
C SER A 165 -7.24 -5.20 0.61
N ALA A 166 -7.40 -5.40 1.92
CA ALA A 166 -7.72 -4.37 2.90
C ALA A 166 -6.65 -3.25 3.06
N ASN A 167 -5.45 -3.47 2.54
CA ASN A 167 -4.39 -2.48 2.58
C ASN A 167 -4.29 -1.64 1.29
N THR A 168 -5.31 -1.70 0.42
CA THR A 168 -5.35 -1.01 -0.86
C THR A 168 -5.84 0.44 -0.70
N ALA A 169 -4.99 1.30 -0.12
CA ALA A 169 -5.25 2.74 -0.03
C ALA A 169 -5.35 3.42 -1.40
N GLU A 170 -4.89 2.76 -2.45
CA GLU A 170 -4.81 3.28 -3.81
C GLU A 170 -6.17 3.62 -4.40
N ILE A 171 -7.25 2.97 -3.94
CA ILE A 171 -8.63 3.28 -4.35
C ILE A 171 -9.02 4.69 -3.86
N THR A 172 -8.78 4.96 -2.58
CA THR A 172 -9.10 6.27 -1.99
C THR A 172 -8.15 7.36 -2.48
N ILE A 173 -6.88 7.03 -2.70
CA ILE A 173 -5.91 7.93 -3.33
C ILE A 173 -6.36 8.28 -4.75
N PHE A 174 -6.81 7.30 -5.54
CA PHE A 174 -7.29 7.53 -6.89
C PHE A 174 -8.53 8.44 -6.89
N LEU A 175 -9.44 8.26 -5.94
CA LEU A 175 -10.62 9.14 -5.80
C LEU A 175 -10.22 10.61 -5.59
N VAL A 176 -9.15 10.89 -4.81
CA VAL A 176 -8.62 12.24 -4.59
C VAL A 176 -7.88 12.79 -5.82
N LEU A 177 -7.14 11.92 -6.52
CA LEU A 177 -6.25 12.35 -7.62
C LEU A 177 -6.97 12.43 -8.96
N ALA A 178 -8.09 11.73 -9.15
CA ALA A 178 -8.78 11.61 -10.42
C ALA A 178 -9.19 12.95 -11.03
N ASP A 179 -9.54 13.94 -10.18
CA ASP A 179 -9.91 15.28 -10.58
C ASP A 179 -8.73 16.24 -10.76
N ARG A 180 -7.52 15.82 -10.32
CA ARG A 180 -6.31 16.66 -10.28
C ARG A 180 -5.25 16.26 -11.29
N VAL A 181 -5.38 15.07 -11.84
CA VAL A 181 -4.44 14.52 -12.83
C VAL A 181 -5.11 14.39 -14.17
N VAL A 182 -4.63 15.18 -15.13
CA VAL A 182 -5.11 15.12 -16.53
C VAL A 182 -4.42 13.93 -17.21
N ILE A 183 -5.06 12.76 -17.22
CA ILE A 183 -4.57 11.55 -17.92
C ILE A 183 -5.43 11.28 -19.18
N GLY A 184 -6.00 12.30 -19.83
CA GLY A 184 -6.89 12.08 -20.96
C GLY A 184 -7.99 11.03 -20.65
N GLY A 185 -8.61 10.42 -21.65
CA GLY A 185 -9.65 9.39 -21.47
C GLY A 185 -9.20 8.05 -20.87
N ARG A 186 -7.92 7.90 -20.49
CA ARG A 186 -7.33 6.62 -20.01
C ARG A 186 -7.20 6.50 -18.49
N ARG A 187 -7.90 7.31 -17.68
CA ARG A 187 -7.78 7.32 -16.21
C ARG A 187 -7.99 5.92 -15.59
N PHE A 188 -9.04 5.25 -16.02
CA PHE A 188 -9.39 3.91 -15.51
C PHE A 188 -8.37 2.85 -15.95
N GLY A 189 -7.93 2.89 -17.21
CA GLY A 189 -6.89 1.98 -17.70
C GLY A 189 -5.58 2.12 -16.92
N ALA A 190 -5.20 3.35 -16.56
CA ALA A 190 -4.02 3.60 -15.73
C ALA A 190 -4.18 3.04 -14.30
N PHE A 191 -5.38 3.15 -13.70
CA PHE A 191 -5.68 2.56 -12.39
C PHE A 191 -5.61 1.03 -12.44
N TYR A 192 -6.35 0.39 -13.36
CA TYR A 192 -6.35 -1.06 -13.51
C TYR A 192 -4.97 -1.62 -13.85
N GLY A 193 -4.23 -0.94 -14.74
CA GLY A 193 -2.85 -1.31 -15.08
C GLY A 193 -1.91 -1.24 -13.88
N ALA A 194 -1.98 -0.16 -13.09
CA ALA A 194 -1.16 -0.03 -11.88
C ALA A 194 -1.49 -1.11 -10.84
N MET A 195 -2.77 -1.43 -10.64
CA MET A 195 -3.21 -2.48 -9.73
C MET A 195 -2.75 -3.86 -10.23
N GLY A 196 -3.05 -4.21 -11.48
CA GLY A 196 -2.67 -5.50 -12.07
C GLY A 196 -1.15 -5.72 -12.04
N CYS A 197 -0.35 -4.75 -12.48
CA CYS A 197 1.11 -4.85 -12.44
C CYS A 197 1.65 -5.00 -11.01
N SER A 198 1.08 -4.29 -10.03
CA SER A 198 1.57 -4.39 -8.64
C SER A 198 1.25 -5.75 -8.01
N TYR A 199 0.08 -6.30 -8.26
CA TYR A 199 -0.28 -7.65 -7.81
C TYR A 199 0.53 -8.73 -8.52
N LEU A 200 0.79 -8.57 -9.82
CA LEU A 200 1.67 -9.46 -10.58
C LEU A 200 3.09 -9.47 -10.00
N THR A 201 3.67 -8.29 -9.75
CA THR A 201 4.99 -8.18 -9.12
C THR A 201 5.01 -8.83 -7.74
N THR A 202 3.96 -8.65 -6.95
CA THR A 202 3.82 -9.29 -5.63
C THR A 202 3.77 -10.82 -5.75
N SER A 203 2.99 -11.33 -6.70
CA SER A 203 2.88 -12.78 -6.96
C SER A 203 4.23 -13.37 -7.37
N LEU A 204 4.98 -12.67 -8.23
CA LEU A 204 6.31 -13.10 -8.66
C LEU A 204 7.29 -13.13 -7.48
N LEU A 205 7.30 -12.10 -6.64
CA LEU A 205 8.18 -12.07 -5.47
C LEU A 205 7.87 -13.21 -4.48
N PHE A 206 6.59 -13.53 -4.27
CA PHE A 206 6.21 -14.64 -3.40
C PHE A 206 6.49 -15.99 -4.02
N LEU A 207 6.23 -16.14 -5.31
CA LEU A 207 6.57 -17.35 -6.05
C LEU A 207 8.06 -17.67 -5.90
N PHE A 208 8.93 -16.68 -6.09
CA PHE A 208 10.38 -16.86 -5.93
C PHE A 208 10.77 -17.08 -4.46
N ALA A 209 10.13 -16.38 -3.51
CA ALA A 209 10.41 -16.61 -2.10
C ALA A 209 10.11 -18.06 -1.69
N ILE A 210 8.98 -18.61 -2.13
CA ILE A 210 8.61 -20.01 -1.88
C ILE A 210 9.51 -20.95 -2.68
N GLY A 211 9.74 -20.70 -3.95
CA GLY A 211 10.55 -21.56 -4.81
C GLY A 211 12.02 -21.67 -4.38
N VAL A 212 12.58 -20.62 -3.77
CA VAL A 212 13.96 -20.58 -3.30
C VAL A 212 14.12 -21.10 -1.88
N MET A 213 13.19 -20.74 -0.97
CA MET A 213 13.31 -21.06 0.46
C MET A 213 12.42 -22.23 0.88
N GLY A 214 11.49 -22.68 0.06
CA GLY A 214 10.55 -23.75 0.43
C GLY A 214 9.75 -23.37 1.69
N ASP A 215 9.60 -24.35 2.60
CA ASP A 215 8.88 -24.17 3.87
C ASP A 215 9.50 -23.09 4.77
N ALA A 216 10.81 -22.87 4.65
CA ALA A 216 11.51 -21.83 5.42
C ALA A 216 11.02 -20.41 5.08
N ALA A 217 10.40 -20.19 3.91
CA ALA A 217 9.80 -18.92 3.54
C ALA A 217 8.71 -18.49 4.53
N GLY A 218 7.91 -19.44 5.01
CA GLY A 218 6.85 -19.21 5.99
C GLY A 218 7.37 -18.81 7.37
N LEU A 219 8.57 -19.22 7.73
CA LEU A 219 9.20 -18.90 9.02
C LEU A 219 9.84 -17.51 9.04
N GLN A 220 10.05 -16.90 7.89
CA GLN A 220 10.69 -15.59 7.80
C GLN A 220 9.72 -14.45 8.10
N ALA A 221 10.14 -13.54 8.99
CA ALA A 221 9.38 -12.31 9.24
C ALA A 221 9.36 -11.37 7.99
N PHE A 222 10.42 -11.44 7.16
CA PHE A 222 10.58 -10.62 5.96
C PHE A 222 11.09 -11.47 4.78
N PRO A 223 10.25 -12.34 4.19
CA PRO A 223 10.69 -13.32 3.19
C PRO A 223 11.28 -12.69 1.94
N VAL A 224 10.76 -11.55 1.46
CA VAL A 224 11.31 -10.87 0.27
C VAL A 224 12.67 -10.22 0.58
N TYR A 225 12.88 -9.72 1.80
CA TYR A 225 14.19 -9.25 2.23
C TYR A 225 15.20 -10.41 2.32
N THR A 226 14.81 -11.54 2.89
CA THR A 226 15.65 -12.74 2.93
C THR A 226 15.97 -13.26 1.52
N LEU A 227 15.00 -13.21 0.59
CA LEU A 227 15.22 -13.53 -0.82
C LEU A 227 16.30 -12.62 -1.45
N SER A 228 16.31 -11.33 -1.10
CA SER A 228 17.35 -10.41 -1.59
C SER A 228 18.73 -10.68 -0.98
N GLN A 229 18.79 -11.16 0.26
CA GLN A 229 20.05 -11.59 0.89
C GLN A 229 20.61 -12.84 0.20
N LEU A 230 19.75 -13.81 -0.11
CA LEU A 230 20.15 -15.03 -0.82
C LEU A 230 20.66 -14.74 -2.25
N ALA A 231 20.08 -13.76 -2.93
CA ALA A 231 20.57 -13.30 -4.24
C ALA A 231 22.03 -12.80 -4.20
N GLY A 232 22.47 -12.28 -3.04
CA GLY A 232 23.86 -11.84 -2.82
C GLY A 232 24.81 -12.93 -2.34
N SER A 233 24.33 -14.11 -1.95
CA SER A 233 25.16 -15.20 -1.43
C SER A 233 26.00 -15.79 -2.55
N GLY A 234 27.31 -15.58 -2.48
CA GLY A 234 28.26 -16.00 -3.53
C GLY A 234 28.76 -14.87 -4.44
N SER A 235 28.22 -13.68 -4.34
CA SER A 235 28.75 -12.47 -5.00
C SER A 235 29.17 -11.44 -3.95
N MET A 236 30.16 -10.59 -4.28
CA MET A 236 30.56 -9.46 -3.41
C MET A 236 29.50 -8.35 -3.34
N VAL A 237 28.40 -8.50 -4.06
CA VAL A 237 27.37 -7.45 -4.17
C VAL A 237 26.30 -7.66 -3.11
N ARG A 238 26.10 -6.67 -2.25
CA ARG A 238 25.07 -6.66 -1.21
C ARG A 238 23.71 -6.31 -1.79
N MET A 239 22.97 -7.31 -2.28
CA MET A 239 21.65 -7.14 -2.88
C MET A 239 20.60 -6.71 -1.86
N ASP A 240 20.79 -7.02 -0.59
CA ASP A 240 19.95 -6.56 0.52
C ASP A 240 19.97 -5.03 0.69
N ALA A 241 21.11 -4.39 0.42
CA ALA A 241 21.23 -2.94 0.45
C ALA A 241 20.44 -2.28 -0.69
N LEU A 242 20.49 -2.85 -1.90
CA LEU A 242 19.67 -2.39 -3.04
C LEU A 242 18.18 -2.53 -2.75
N TYR A 243 17.76 -3.68 -2.22
CA TYR A 243 16.38 -3.92 -1.82
C TYR A 243 15.91 -2.90 -0.78
N THR A 244 16.72 -2.66 0.24
CA THR A 244 16.40 -1.69 1.29
C THR A 244 16.30 -0.27 0.73
N GLY A 245 17.21 0.12 -0.17
CA GLY A 245 17.19 1.43 -0.82
C GLY A 245 15.90 1.67 -1.61
N PHE A 246 15.47 0.69 -2.41
CA PHE A 246 14.23 0.88 -3.15
C PHE A 246 12.99 0.89 -2.23
N TRP A 247 13.01 0.14 -1.14
CA TRP A 247 11.92 0.16 -0.17
C TRP A 247 11.79 1.52 0.53
N ILE A 248 12.93 2.15 0.86
CA ILE A 248 12.93 3.52 1.39
C ILE A 248 12.28 4.50 0.41
N PHE A 249 12.60 4.42 -0.88
CA PHE A 249 11.97 5.28 -1.89
C PHE A 249 10.47 5.00 -2.01
N ALA A 250 10.08 3.73 -1.98
CA ALA A 250 8.68 3.33 -2.11
C ALA A 250 7.84 3.82 -0.91
N ILE A 251 8.32 3.66 0.33
CA ILE A 251 7.61 4.13 1.53
C ILE A 251 7.56 5.65 1.58
N PHE A 252 8.64 6.36 1.18
CA PHE A 252 8.65 7.80 1.04
C PHE A 252 7.57 8.29 0.10
N ILE A 253 7.48 7.72 -1.11
CA ILE A 253 6.46 8.10 -2.10
C ILE A 253 5.06 7.85 -1.55
N LYS A 254 4.81 6.71 -0.93
CA LYS A 254 3.51 6.37 -0.34
C LYS A 254 3.13 7.33 0.78
N ALA A 255 4.02 7.56 1.73
CA ALA A 255 3.77 8.45 2.85
C ALA A 255 3.54 9.90 2.38
N ALA A 256 4.37 10.41 1.45
CA ALA A 256 4.21 11.74 0.87
C ALA A 256 2.85 11.89 0.14
N LEU A 257 2.45 10.86 -0.60
CA LEU A 257 1.17 10.84 -1.31
C LEU A 257 -0.01 10.84 -0.35
N LEU A 258 0.04 10.06 0.73
CA LEU A 258 -1.01 10.02 1.76
C LEU A 258 -1.11 11.35 2.52
N ILE A 259 0.03 11.97 2.88
CA ILE A 259 0.05 13.30 3.52
C ILE A 259 -0.51 14.37 2.57
N TYR A 260 -0.13 14.32 1.29
CA TYR A 260 -0.69 15.21 0.28
C TYR A 260 -2.21 15.05 0.15
N CYS A 261 -2.71 13.82 0.05
CA CYS A 261 -4.14 13.54 -0.01
C CYS A 261 -4.86 14.03 1.25
N ALA A 262 -4.29 13.82 2.43
CA ALA A 262 -4.84 14.34 3.69
C ALA A 262 -4.93 15.87 3.69
N ALA A 263 -3.87 16.56 3.28
CA ALA A 263 -3.84 18.02 3.25
C ALA A 263 -4.85 18.62 2.28
N VAL A 264 -5.09 17.94 1.17
CA VAL A 264 -6.02 18.38 0.12
C VAL A 264 -7.48 18.14 0.51
N THR A 265 -7.78 17.06 1.23
CA THR A 265 -9.15 16.71 1.65
C THR A 265 -9.56 17.41 2.94
N LEU A 266 -8.60 17.91 3.74
CA LEU A 266 -8.88 18.71 4.94
C LEU A 266 -9.58 20.03 4.58
N PRO A 267 -10.81 20.27 5.07
CA PRO A 267 -11.50 21.53 4.87
C PRO A 267 -10.83 22.66 5.65
N GLY A 268 -11.15 23.90 5.31
CA GLY A 268 -10.70 25.10 6.03
C GLY A 268 -9.71 25.96 5.23
N SER A 269 -9.59 27.22 5.66
CA SER A 269 -8.79 28.27 5.01
C SER A 269 -7.28 28.20 5.29
N GLY A 270 -6.83 27.22 6.07
CA GLY A 270 -5.42 27.02 6.36
C GLY A 270 -4.61 26.76 5.09
N GLY A 271 -3.46 27.41 4.96
CA GLY A 271 -2.57 27.23 3.82
C GLY A 271 -2.15 25.76 3.65
N HIS A 272 -1.96 25.33 2.42
CA HIS A 272 -1.56 23.95 2.08
C HIS A 272 -0.34 23.46 2.90
N LYS A 273 0.63 24.36 3.13
CA LYS A 273 1.84 24.07 3.92
C LYS A 273 1.51 23.69 5.37
N GLY A 274 0.63 24.45 6.03
CA GLY A 274 0.20 24.15 7.41
C GLY A 274 -0.56 22.83 7.52
N LYS A 275 -1.42 22.52 6.55
CA LYS A 275 -2.14 21.25 6.49
C LYS A 275 -1.20 20.05 6.30
N CYS A 276 -0.19 20.15 5.42
CA CYS A 276 0.82 19.10 5.25
C CYS A 276 1.63 18.86 6.53
N LEU A 277 2.06 19.93 7.21
CA LEU A 277 2.79 19.83 8.48
C LEU A 277 1.93 19.19 9.56
N GLY A 278 0.70 19.65 9.73
CA GLY A 278 -0.24 19.08 10.70
C GLY A 278 -0.54 17.61 10.43
N ALA A 279 -0.77 17.23 9.17
CA ALA A 279 -0.98 15.84 8.77
C ALA A 279 0.28 14.98 9.03
N GLY A 280 1.48 15.51 8.77
CA GLY A 280 2.74 14.81 9.06
C GLY A 280 2.97 14.58 10.55
N LEU A 281 2.73 15.59 11.38
CA LEU A 281 2.81 15.46 12.85
C LEU A 281 1.79 14.47 13.40
N ALA A 282 0.55 14.52 12.91
CA ALA A 282 -0.48 13.57 13.30
C ALA A 282 -0.12 12.13 12.87
N ALA A 283 0.42 11.94 11.66
CA ALA A 283 0.90 10.64 11.19
C ALA A 283 2.07 10.12 12.04
N PHE A 284 2.97 11.01 12.52
CA PHE A 284 4.03 10.65 13.45
C PHE A 284 3.48 10.18 14.79
N ALA A 285 2.53 10.90 15.36
CA ALA A 285 1.88 10.51 16.61
C ALA A 285 1.17 9.14 16.48
N VAL A 286 0.47 8.90 15.36
CA VAL A 286 -0.14 7.61 15.03
C VAL A 286 0.94 6.52 14.90
N SER A 287 2.05 6.79 14.22
CA SER A 287 3.15 5.84 14.07
C SER A 287 3.74 5.42 15.42
N CYS A 288 3.99 6.38 16.31
CA CYS A 288 4.51 6.11 17.66
C CYS A 288 3.50 5.36 18.55
N ALA A 289 2.21 5.68 18.42
CA ALA A 289 1.16 4.96 19.16
C ALA A 289 1.05 3.50 18.70
N LEU A 290 1.15 3.26 17.40
CA LEU A 290 1.07 1.93 16.80
C LEU A 290 2.34 1.10 17.04
N GLU A 291 3.50 1.71 17.22
CA GLU A 291 4.74 1.00 17.53
C GLU A 291 4.59 0.09 18.75
N ARG A 292 3.96 0.59 19.80
CA ARG A 292 3.68 -0.18 21.02
C ARG A 292 2.78 -1.39 20.76
N LEU A 293 1.86 -1.26 19.80
CA LEU A 293 0.98 -2.35 19.36
C LEU A 293 1.71 -3.33 18.45
N MET A 294 2.69 -2.86 17.66
CA MET A 294 3.51 -3.69 16.75
C MET A 294 4.43 -4.65 17.50
N THR A 295 5.02 -4.20 18.60
CA THR A 295 5.91 -5.04 19.42
C THR A 295 5.20 -6.20 20.11
N VAL A 296 3.88 -6.13 20.28
CA VAL A 296 3.06 -7.19 20.90
C VAL A 296 2.64 -8.27 19.89
N GLY A 297 2.95 -8.11 18.59
CA GLY A 297 2.77 -9.17 17.56
C GLY A 297 1.33 -9.52 17.19
N GLN A 298 0.33 -8.83 17.72
CA GLN A 298 -1.09 -9.14 17.50
C GLN A 298 -1.86 -7.97 16.91
N HIS A 299 -1.66 -7.74 15.59
CA HIS A 299 -2.58 -6.84 14.90
C HIS A 299 -3.83 -7.61 14.48
N SER A 300 -4.95 -7.26 15.08
CA SER A 300 -6.22 -7.68 14.52
C SER A 300 -6.30 -7.17 13.07
N PRO A 301 -6.50 -8.04 12.08
CA PRO A 301 -6.69 -7.63 10.69
C PRO A 301 -7.82 -6.61 10.53
N LEU A 302 -8.74 -6.56 11.48
CA LEU A 302 -9.87 -5.62 11.52
C LEU A 302 -9.44 -4.15 11.50
N ILE A 303 -8.27 -3.81 12.08
CA ILE A 303 -7.74 -2.43 12.10
C ILE A 303 -7.52 -1.88 10.67
N THR A 304 -7.23 -2.74 9.72
CA THR A 304 -7.03 -2.36 8.31
C THR A 304 -8.23 -2.69 7.44
N VAL A 305 -8.94 -3.79 7.69
CA VAL A 305 -10.09 -4.24 6.89
C VAL A 305 -11.27 -3.28 7.05
N VAL A 306 -11.59 -2.85 8.27
CA VAL A 306 -12.74 -1.96 8.51
C VAL A 306 -12.57 -0.61 7.80
N PRO A 307 -11.48 0.15 7.98
CA PRO A 307 -11.27 1.39 7.24
C PRO A 307 -11.28 1.19 5.72
N PHE A 308 -10.67 0.11 5.24
CA PHE A 308 -10.65 -0.19 3.81
C PHE A 308 -12.06 -0.31 3.24
N VAL A 309 -12.93 -1.16 3.82
CA VAL A 309 -14.30 -1.38 3.34
C VAL A 309 -15.12 -0.09 3.44
N VAL A 310 -15.00 0.64 4.56
CA VAL A 310 -15.74 1.88 4.78
C VAL A 310 -15.37 2.95 3.76
N PHE A 311 -14.09 3.26 3.61
CA PHE A 311 -13.64 4.39 2.80
C PHE A 311 -13.54 4.08 1.31
N SER A 312 -13.27 2.84 0.90
CA SER A 312 -13.17 2.48 -0.51
C SER A 312 -14.50 2.12 -1.13
N SER A 313 -15.46 1.60 -0.36
CA SER A 313 -16.72 1.08 -0.90
C SER A 313 -17.98 1.67 -0.26
N LEU A 314 -18.14 1.58 1.08
CA LEU A 314 -19.39 1.98 1.74
C LEU A 314 -19.71 3.46 1.57
N ILE A 315 -18.77 4.35 1.88
CA ILE A 315 -19.00 5.80 1.75
C ILE A 315 -19.28 6.19 0.28
N PRO A 316 -18.47 5.77 -0.72
CA PRO A 316 -18.79 6.05 -2.12
C PRO A 316 -20.14 5.48 -2.56
N LEU A 317 -20.50 4.27 -2.12
CA LEU A 317 -21.77 3.63 -2.48
C LEU A 317 -22.98 4.41 -1.92
N VAL A 318 -22.96 4.72 -0.63
CA VAL A 318 -24.04 5.50 0.03
C VAL A 318 -24.18 6.88 -0.63
N TRP A 319 -23.06 7.52 -0.95
CA TRP A 319 -23.04 8.80 -1.62
C TRP A 319 -23.66 8.74 -3.02
N LEU A 320 -23.35 7.70 -3.81
CA LEU A 320 -23.92 7.46 -5.12
C LEU A 320 -25.44 7.25 -5.08
N LEU A 321 -25.92 6.44 -4.12
CA LEU A 321 -27.35 6.17 -3.93
C LEU A 321 -28.11 7.44 -3.56
N GLY A 322 -27.55 8.27 -2.67
CA GLY A 322 -28.12 9.55 -2.29
C GLY A 322 -28.22 10.53 -3.47
N HIS A 323 -27.17 10.58 -4.30
CA HIS A 323 -27.12 11.47 -5.48
C HIS A 323 -28.10 11.05 -6.58
N ARG A 324 -28.28 9.74 -6.78
CA ARG A 324 -29.31 9.23 -7.74
C ARG A 324 -30.72 9.59 -7.32
N LYS A 325 -31.05 9.45 -6.01
CA LYS A 325 -32.36 9.78 -5.49
C LYS A 325 -32.70 11.27 -5.66
N ALA A 326 -31.72 12.15 -5.45
CA ALA A 326 -31.90 13.60 -5.62
C ALA A 326 -32.11 14.01 -7.10
N ARG A 327 -31.50 13.33 -8.07
CA ARG A 327 -31.75 13.56 -9.50
C ARG A 327 -33.12 13.08 -9.95
N GLY A 328 -33.56 11.89 -9.52
CA GLY A 328 -34.87 11.33 -9.86
C GLY A 328 -36.05 12.17 -9.34
N THR A 329 -35.91 12.80 -8.17
CA THR A 329 -36.95 13.71 -7.63
C THR A 329 -37.04 15.04 -8.38
N ASN A 330 -35.99 15.53 -9.01
CA ASN A 330 -36.00 16.73 -9.81
C ASN A 330 -36.63 16.50 -11.23
N GLU A 331 -36.49 15.29 -11.77
CA GLU A 331 -37.09 14.93 -13.07
C GLU A 331 -38.61 14.65 -12.99
N THR A 332 -39.13 14.28 -11.81
CA THR A 332 -40.58 14.07 -11.61
C THR A 332 -41.34 15.34 -11.26
N ASN A 333 -40.66 16.46 -11.03
CA ASN A 333 -41.28 17.75 -10.70
C ASN A 333 -41.29 18.75 -11.91
N HIS A 334 -40.94 18.31 -13.09
CA HIS A 334 -41.08 19.00 -14.39
C HIS A 334 -42.00 18.20 -15.31
#